data_239c13ae245beeed5255b85c9b514f96
#
_entry.id   239c13ae245beeed5255b85c9b514f96
#
_cell.length_a   1.000
_cell.length_b   1.000
_cell.length_c   1.000
_cell.angle_alpha   90.00
_cell.angle_beta   90.00
_cell.angle_gamma   90.00
#
_symmetry.space_group_name_H-M   'P 1'
#
loop_
_entity.id
_entity.type
_entity.pdbx_description
1 polymer ?
#
loop_
_entity_poly.entity_id
_entity_poly.type
_entity_poly.pdbx_seq_one_letter_code
_entity_poly.pdbx_strand_id
1 'polypeptide(L)'
;MTVRRFPARGFTLVELIVVIVLIGIIGGILAMQLAPAIRSYLLVGQRAALTNQADTALRKIVGEVRKAVPNSLRLGSSSCLELAPTKDGGRYRTGPDTLNGAGSGAFLDEHQATSQFDVLTTFVATPVENDAIVIGNQNTGDVYSGVNVGIVQSVGGPAAPGTGVAGITLKSAIRIPQGYDGARFVVVPANEKIVTYRCDGAGLVDGSGTGKLYRLADASLQAQNCSTVIPAGAALVADKVSQCTFIYSPNQGATQESGFVQLQLTLSDKGESVPLTVGAHVDNVP
;
A
#
# COMPACT_ATOMS: atom_id res chain seq x y z
N MET A 1 -29.44 29.92 74.02
CA MET A 1 -29.53 28.98 72.90
C MET A 1 -29.25 27.59 73.36
N THR A 2 -30.28 26.75 73.55
CA THR A 2 -30.19 25.37 74.08
C THR A 2 -30.06 24.40 72.90
N VAL A 3 -28.87 23.82 72.69
CA VAL A 3 -28.62 22.80 71.70
C VAL A 3 -29.27 21.49 72.13
N ARG A 4 -30.33 21.07 71.42
CA ARG A 4 -30.95 19.76 71.59
C ARG A 4 -30.00 18.66 71.14
N ARG A 5 -29.40 17.92 72.03
CA ARG A 5 -28.68 16.68 71.74
C ARG A 5 -29.69 15.60 71.45
N PHE A 6 -29.70 15.10 70.20
CA PHE A 6 -30.47 13.91 69.85
C PHE A 6 -29.71 12.67 70.39
N PRO A 7 -30.43 11.72 71.05
CA PRO A 7 -29.76 10.50 71.49
C PRO A 7 -29.30 9.65 70.34
N ALA A 8 -28.00 9.35 70.29
CA ALA A 8 -27.44 8.42 69.29
C ALA A 8 -27.96 7.02 69.63
N ARG A 9 -28.82 6.46 68.78
CA ARG A 9 -29.27 5.06 68.87
C ARG A 9 -28.15 4.17 68.39
N GLY A 10 -27.66 3.26 69.22
CA GLY A 10 -26.70 2.24 68.84
C GLY A 10 -27.30 1.19 67.90
N PHE A 11 -26.53 0.67 66.98
CA PHE A 11 -26.93 -0.44 66.11
C PHE A 11 -27.10 -1.73 66.88
N THR A 12 -28.14 -2.50 66.61
CA THR A 12 -28.33 -3.82 67.16
C THR A 12 -27.51 -4.86 66.39
N LEU A 13 -27.07 -5.94 67.04
CA LEU A 13 -26.30 -7.02 66.38
C LEU A 13 -27.10 -7.66 65.27
N VAL A 14 -28.42 -7.78 65.39
CA VAL A 14 -29.31 -8.31 64.33
C VAL A 14 -29.33 -7.41 63.07
N GLU A 15 -29.36 -6.09 63.25
CA GLU A 15 -29.37 -5.12 62.16
C GLU A 15 -28.07 -5.18 61.40
N LEU A 16 -26.92 -5.37 62.06
CA LEU A 16 -25.65 -5.56 61.47
C LEU A 16 -25.59 -6.85 60.55
N ILE A 17 -26.12 -7.98 61.13
CA ILE A 17 -26.15 -9.25 60.39
C ILE A 17 -27.04 -9.14 59.14
N VAL A 18 -28.23 -8.55 59.28
CA VAL A 18 -29.13 -8.35 58.10
C VAL A 18 -28.52 -7.50 57.05
N VAL A 19 -27.82 -6.42 57.40
CA VAL A 19 -27.14 -5.55 56.44
C VAL A 19 -26.03 -6.29 55.70
N ILE A 20 -25.19 -7.06 56.42
CA ILE A 20 -24.12 -7.83 55.80
C ILE A 20 -24.68 -8.89 54.83
N VAL A 21 -25.74 -9.60 55.20
CA VAL A 21 -26.41 -10.58 54.35
C VAL A 21 -27.00 -9.93 53.10
N LEU A 22 -27.70 -8.80 53.25
CA LEU A 22 -28.26 -8.06 52.12
C LEU A 22 -27.19 -7.54 51.18
N ILE A 23 -26.10 -6.95 51.72
CA ILE A 23 -24.96 -6.50 50.89
C ILE A 23 -24.32 -7.69 50.17
N GLY A 24 -24.17 -8.83 50.81
CA GLY A 24 -23.62 -10.04 50.19
C GLY A 24 -24.49 -10.55 49.03
N ILE A 25 -25.80 -10.58 49.20
CA ILE A 25 -26.74 -10.99 48.14
C ILE A 25 -26.74 -10.00 46.98
N ILE A 26 -26.86 -8.71 47.26
CA ILE A 26 -26.86 -7.66 46.24
C ILE A 26 -25.51 -7.63 45.51
N GLY A 27 -24.41 -7.70 46.24
CA GLY A 27 -23.05 -7.73 45.67
C GLY A 27 -22.81 -8.96 44.77
N GLY A 28 -23.31 -10.13 45.18
CA GLY A 28 -23.26 -11.36 44.38
C GLY A 28 -24.06 -11.24 43.06
N ILE A 29 -25.27 -10.70 43.12
CA ILE A 29 -26.10 -10.48 41.95
C ILE A 29 -25.43 -9.48 40.97
N LEU A 30 -24.92 -8.36 41.51
CA LEU A 30 -24.22 -7.35 40.69
C LEU A 30 -22.96 -7.92 40.05
N ALA A 31 -22.17 -8.71 40.77
CA ALA A 31 -20.97 -9.34 40.22
C ALA A 31 -21.31 -10.29 39.06
N MET A 32 -22.38 -11.09 39.18
CA MET A 32 -22.84 -11.98 38.11
C MET A 32 -23.34 -11.22 36.89
N GLN A 33 -23.92 -10.04 37.01
CA GLN A 33 -24.44 -9.23 35.92
C GLN A 33 -23.34 -8.39 35.24
N LEU A 34 -22.39 -7.87 36.02
CA LEU A 34 -21.34 -6.98 35.49
C LEU A 34 -20.23 -7.74 34.75
N ALA A 35 -19.87 -8.95 35.21
CA ALA A 35 -18.80 -9.72 34.62
C ALA A 35 -18.98 -10.00 33.10
N PRO A 36 -20.16 -10.47 32.62
CA PRO A 36 -20.37 -10.67 31.16
C PRO A 36 -20.41 -9.36 30.38
N ALA A 37 -20.93 -8.27 30.97
CA ALA A 37 -20.97 -6.97 30.32
C ALA A 37 -19.54 -6.41 30.07
N ILE A 38 -18.67 -6.52 31.07
CA ILE A 38 -17.26 -6.11 30.97
C ILE A 38 -16.54 -6.96 29.91
N ARG A 39 -16.72 -8.29 29.91
CA ARG A 39 -16.13 -9.18 28.91
C ARG A 39 -16.59 -8.82 27.51
N SER A 40 -17.89 -8.60 27.31
CA SER A 40 -18.45 -8.18 26.02
C SER A 40 -17.85 -6.85 25.54
N TYR A 41 -17.70 -5.88 26.42
CA TYR A 41 -17.07 -4.60 26.10
C TYR A 41 -15.61 -4.76 25.65
N LEU A 42 -14.82 -5.59 26.33
CA LEU A 42 -13.43 -5.86 25.98
C LEU A 42 -13.32 -6.56 24.62
N LEU A 43 -14.19 -7.54 24.34
CA LEU A 43 -14.22 -8.25 23.06
C LEU A 43 -14.57 -7.32 21.89
N VAL A 44 -15.56 -6.43 22.08
CA VAL A 44 -15.92 -5.43 21.05
C VAL A 44 -14.74 -4.49 20.78
N GLY A 45 -14.06 -4.01 21.83
CA GLY A 45 -12.88 -3.17 21.68
C GLY A 45 -11.74 -3.87 20.94
N GLN A 46 -11.49 -5.14 21.25
CA GLN A 46 -10.46 -5.95 20.57
C GLN A 46 -10.81 -6.17 19.10
N ARG A 47 -12.05 -6.54 18.80
CA ARG A 47 -12.51 -6.73 17.40
C ARG A 47 -12.42 -5.43 16.60
N ALA A 48 -12.77 -4.29 17.20
CA ALA A 48 -12.63 -2.99 16.56
C ALA A 48 -11.16 -2.66 16.25
N ALA A 49 -10.23 -2.95 17.15
CA ALA A 49 -8.80 -2.73 16.93
C ALA A 49 -8.26 -3.59 15.78
N LEU A 50 -8.60 -4.89 15.75
CA LEU A 50 -8.23 -5.79 14.65
C LEU A 50 -8.82 -5.31 13.30
N THR A 51 -10.09 -4.89 13.30
CA THR A 51 -10.75 -4.38 12.09
C THR A 51 -10.05 -3.13 11.56
N ASN A 52 -9.75 -2.17 12.42
CA ASN A 52 -9.06 -0.94 12.04
C ASN A 52 -7.65 -1.21 11.50
N GLN A 53 -6.92 -2.13 12.11
CA GLN A 53 -5.59 -2.51 11.65
C GLN A 53 -5.66 -3.18 10.27
N ALA A 54 -6.57 -4.13 10.07
CA ALA A 54 -6.73 -4.82 8.79
C ALA A 54 -7.22 -3.87 7.68
N ASP A 55 -8.20 -3.00 7.97
CA ASP A 55 -8.70 -2.01 7.00
C ASP A 55 -7.60 -1.02 6.60
N THR A 56 -6.84 -0.50 7.56
CA THR A 56 -5.71 0.40 7.30
C THR A 56 -4.65 -0.26 6.42
N ALA A 57 -4.31 -1.52 6.71
CA ALA A 57 -3.35 -2.29 5.93
C ALA A 57 -3.83 -2.49 4.49
N LEU A 58 -5.08 -2.93 4.31
CA LEU A 58 -5.65 -3.19 2.98
C LEU A 58 -5.82 -1.91 2.17
N ARG A 59 -6.27 -0.81 2.77
CA ARG A 59 -6.39 0.50 2.09
C ARG A 59 -5.03 1.02 1.63
N LYS A 60 -3.98 0.83 2.42
CA LYS A 60 -2.62 1.20 2.03
C LYS A 60 -2.19 0.43 0.77
N ILE A 61 -2.35 -0.90 0.77
CA ILE A 61 -2.02 -1.73 -0.39
C ILE A 61 -2.82 -1.31 -1.62
N VAL A 62 -4.15 -1.16 -1.49
CA VAL A 62 -5.01 -0.72 -2.60
C VAL A 62 -4.60 0.64 -3.16
N GLY A 63 -4.22 1.57 -2.27
CA GLY A 63 -3.74 2.89 -2.68
C GLY A 63 -2.45 2.84 -3.52
N GLU A 64 -1.52 1.96 -3.18
CA GLU A 64 -0.28 1.77 -3.93
C GLU A 64 -0.51 0.96 -5.22
N VAL A 65 -1.32 -0.08 -5.17
CA VAL A 65 -1.72 -0.88 -6.34
C VAL A 65 -2.35 -0.02 -7.44
N ARG A 66 -3.25 0.90 -7.07
CA ARG A 66 -3.90 1.81 -8.04
C ARG A 66 -2.95 2.83 -8.67
N LYS A 67 -1.84 3.09 -8.03
CA LYS A 67 -0.80 4.02 -8.51
C LYS A 67 0.42 3.30 -9.04
N ALA A 68 0.36 1.98 -9.19
CA ALA A 68 1.46 1.23 -9.76
C ALA A 68 1.66 1.57 -11.24
N VAL A 69 2.88 1.40 -11.72
CA VAL A 69 3.15 1.41 -13.17
C VAL A 69 2.22 0.40 -13.83
N PRO A 70 1.49 0.74 -14.90
CA PRO A 70 0.64 -0.19 -15.63
C PRO A 70 1.37 -1.50 -15.94
N ASN A 71 0.67 -2.62 -15.79
CA ASN A 71 1.23 -3.98 -15.99
C ASN A 71 2.42 -4.36 -15.09
N SER A 72 2.77 -3.56 -14.05
CA SER A 72 3.89 -3.91 -13.17
C SER A 72 3.51 -4.85 -12.03
N LEU A 73 2.22 -5.06 -11.78
CA LEU A 73 1.77 -5.90 -10.68
C LEU A 73 2.10 -7.37 -10.94
N ARG A 74 2.75 -8.04 -10.00
CA ARG A 74 3.03 -9.48 -10.08
C ARG A 74 2.92 -10.16 -8.71
N LEU A 75 2.62 -11.45 -8.73
CA LEU A 75 2.65 -12.29 -7.54
C LEU A 75 3.92 -13.16 -7.55
N GLY A 76 4.75 -13.04 -6.53
CA GLY A 76 5.83 -14.00 -6.29
C GLY A 76 5.32 -15.29 -5.61
N SER A 77 4.21 -15.16 -4.86
CA SER A 77 3.43 -16.26 -4.29
C SER A 77 2.05 -15.73 -3.89
N SER A 78 1.14 -16.59 -3.43
CA SER A 78 -0.16 -16.15 -2.89
C SER A 78 -0.05 -15.27 -1.64
N SER A 79 1.09 -15.22 -0.98
CA SER A 79 1.38 -14.37 0.18
C SER A 79 2.34 -13.21 -0.11
N CYS A 80 2.69 -13.00 -1.39
CA CYS A 80 3.66 -11.99 -1.79
C CYS A 80 3.26 -11.29 -3.09
N LEU A 81 3.03 -9.98 -3.00
CA LEU A 81 2.64 -9.08 -4.08
C LEU A 81 3.75 -8.07 -4.31
N GLU A 82 4.18 -7.88 -5.55
CA GLU A 82 5.18 -6.88 -5.96
C GLU A 82 4.61 -5.95 -7.03
N LEU A 83 5.06 -4.69 -6.98
CA LEU A 83 4.70 -3.65 -7.94
C LEU A 83 5.82 -2.60 -8.06
N ALA A 84 5.87 -1.89 -9.18
CA ALA A 84 6.67 -0.68 -9.34
C ALA A 84 5.79 0.54 -9.02
N PRO A 85 6.12 1.35 -8.00
CA PRO A 85 5.32 2.50 -7.62
C PRO A 85 5.53 3.66 -8.58
N THR A 86 4.51 4.49 -8.78
CA THR A 86 4.59 5.73 -9.56
C THR A 86 4.73 6.94 -8.64
N LYS A 87 5.71 7.80 -8.94
CA LYS A 87 5.91 9.11 -8.29
C LYS A 87 5.19 10.22 -9.05
N ASP A 88 5.32 10.21 -10.37
CA ASP A 88 4.76 11.20 -11.30
C ASP A 88 4.67 10.57 -12.70
N GLY A 89 4.23 11.34 -13.68
CA GLY A 89 4.21 10.91 -15.07
C GLY A 89 3.94 12.09 -15.99
N GLY A 90 4.01 11.84 -17.28
CA GLY A 90 3.77 12.90 -18.24
C GLY A 90 3.71 12.43 -19.68
N ARG A 91 3.63 13.39 -20.58
CA ARG A 91 3.72 13.17 -22.03
C ARG A 91 5.07 13.66 -22.52
N TYR A 92 5.65 12.87 -23.42
CA TYR A 92 6.88 13.23 -24.12
C TYR A 92 6.59 13.60 -25.56
N ARG A 93 7.54 14.30 -26.19
CA ARG A 93 7.51 14.63 -27.61
C ARG A 93 7.83 13.39 -28.44
N THR A 94 7.02 13.11 -29.47
CA THR A 94 7.13 11.92 -30.32
C THR A 94 7.75 12.21 -31.69
N GLY A 95 8.09 13.46 -31.99
CA GLY A 95 8.68 13.86 -33.28
C GLY A 95 9.29 15.26 -33.24
N PRO A 96 10.01 15.67 -34.28
CA PRO A 96 10.63 16.98 -34.34
C PRO A 96 9.60 18.10 -34.34
N ASP A 97 9.98 19.26 -33.80
CA ASP A 97 9.15 20.45 -33.88
C ASP A 97 9.27 21.10 -35.23
N THR A 98 8.16 21.13 -35.97
CA THR A 98 8.11 21.73 -37.30
C THR A 98 7.80 23.23 -37.29
N LEU A 99 7.36 23.79 -36.16
CA LEU A 99 7.00 25.19 -36.01
C LEU A 99 8.19 26.08 -35.62
N ASN A 100 9.10 25.55 -34.80
CA ASN A 100 10.25 26.28 -34.25
C ASN A 100 11.56 26.00 -35.00
N GLY A 101 11.49 25.46 -36.21
CA GLY A 101 12.61 25.10 -37.06
C GLY A 101 12.78 23.60 -37.23
N ALA A 102 13.13 23.18 -38.45
CA ALA A 102 13.31 21.77 -38.76
C ALA A 102 14.37 21.14 -37.85
N GLY A 103 13.99 20.11 -37.10
CA GLY A 103 14.86 19.36 -36.19
C GLY A 103 15.04 19.94 -34.81
N SER A 104 14.31 21.00 -34.41
CA SER A 104 14.31 21.48 -33.04
C SER A 104 13.50 20.57 -32.15
N GLY A 105 13.92 20.46 -30.86
CA GLY A 105 13.28 19.61 -29.85
C GLY A 105 13.86 18.19 -29.81
N ALA A 106 13.95 17.67 -28.58
CA ALA A 106 14.34 16.29 -28.34
C ALA A 106 13.09 15.42 -28.24
N PHE A 107 13.07 14.29 -28.96
CA PHE A 107 11.90 13.40 -28.96
C PHE A 107 12.29 11.93 -28.85
N LEU A 108 11.33 11.12 -28.43
CA LEU A 108 11.46 9.67 -28.42
C LEU A 108 10.63 9.06 -29.54
N ASP A 109 11.20 8.09 -30.23
CA ASP A 109 10.53 7.29 -31.24
C ASP A 109 10.93 5.81 -31.15
N GLU A 110 10.28 4.96 -31.95
CA GLU A 110 10.56 3.51 -31.98
C GLU A 110 11.77 3.13 -32.86
N HIS A 111 12.27 4.06 -33.67
CA HIS A 111 13.31 3.79 -34.65
C HIS A 111 14.72 4.11 -34.15
N GLN A 112 14.84 5.10 -33.27
CA GLN A 112 16.14 5.59 -32.80
C GLN A 112 16.18 5.62 -31.27
N ALA A 113 17.25 5.03 -30.70
CA ALA A 113 17.53 5.17 -29.27
C ALA A 113 18.05 6.58 -28.98
N THR A 114 17.50 7.25 -27.96
CA THR A 114 17.92 8.58 -27.52
C THR A 114 18.03 8.64 -25.99
N SER A 115 18.94 9.49 -25.52
CA SER A 115 19.15 9.76 -24.10
C SER A 115 18.53 11.08 -23.64
N GLN A 116 17.84 11.81 -24.52
CA GLN A 116 17.21 13.09 -24.17
C GLN A 116 15.85 13.22 -24.85
N PHE A 117 14.88 13.77 -24.13
CA PHE A 117 13.57 14.07 -24.70
C PHE A 117 12.88 15.24 -23.98
N ASP A 118 12.05 15.95 -24.73
CA ASP A 118 11.23 17.06 -24.22
C ASP A 118 9.92 16.54 -23.63
N VAL A 119 9.56 17.11 -22.48
CA VAL A 119 8.33 16.83 -21.75
C VAL A 119 7.31 17.90 -22.05
N LEU A 120 6.08 17.48 -22.36
CA LEU A 120 4.98 18.35 -22.78
C LEU A 120 4.01 18.72 -21.65
N THR A 121 4.16 18.10 -20.49
CA THR A 121 3.30 18.28 -19.30
C THR A 121 4.12 18.74 -18.10
N THR A 122 3.53 19.59 -17.25
CA THR A 122 4.17 20.01 -16.00
C THR A 122 4.20 18.90 -14.97
N PHE A 123 5.31 18.78 -14.25
CA PHE A 123 5.44 17.84 -13.13
C PHE A 123 4.72 18.34 -11.88
N VAL A 124 4.11 17.43 -11.14
CA VAL A 124 3.69 17.63 -9.75
C VAL A 124 4.84 17.33 -8.81
N ALA A 125 5.59 16.24 -9.09
CA ALA A 125 6.80 15.85 -8.37
C ALA A 125 7.95 15.67 -9.38
N THR A 126 8.73 16.72 -9.61
CA THR A 126 9.85 16.72 -10.59
C THR A 126 10.74 15.49 -10.39
N PRO A 127 11.06 14.77 -11.47
CA PRO A 127 12.01 13.67 -11.40
C PRO A 127 13.38 14.15 -10.95
N VAL A 128 14.09 13.32 -10.20
CA VAL A 128 15.45 13.58 -9.74
C VAL A 128 16.41 12.53 -10.29
N GLU A 129 17.70 12.78 -10.13
CA GLU A 129 18.72 11.81 -10.54
C GLU A 129 18.47 10.42 -9.93
N ASN A 130 18.66 9.38 -10.71
CA ASN A 130 18.41 7.96 -10.43
C ASN A 130 16.93 7.54 -10.38
N ASP A 131 15.96 8.44 -10.51
CA ASP A 131 14.58 8.02 -10.78
C ASP A 131 14.55 7.22 -12.10
N ALA A 132 13.60 6.29 -12.23
CA ALA A 132 13.44 5.54 -13.46
C ALA A 132 12.27 6.08 -14.27
N ILE A 133 12.48 6.27 -15.57
CA ILE A 133 11.43 6.60 -16.54
C ILE A 133 11.02 5.29 -17.22
N VAL A 134 9.74 4.96 -17.11
CA VAL A 134 9.15 3.77 -17.75
C VAL A 134 8.24 4.22 -18.88
N ILE A 135 8.40 3.62 -20.05
CA ILE A 135 7.64 3.95 -21.26
C ILE A 135 7.03 2.68 -21.85
N GLY A 136 5.71 2.70 -22.09
CA GLY A 136 5.02 1.61 -22.76
C GLY A 136 5.23 0.25 -22.10
N ASN A 137 4.92 0.13 -20.79
CA ASN A 137 5.02 -1.14 -20.08
C ASN A 137 3.86 -2.06 -20.49
N GLN A 138 4.04 -2.80 -21.58
CA GLN A 138 2.98 -3.63 -22.18
C GLN A 138 2.86 -4.99 -21.51
N ASN A 139 3.95 -5.52 -20.94
CA ASN A 139 3.96 -6.80 -20.27
C ASN A 139 4.51 -6.69 -18.84
N THR A 140 4.09 -7.59 -17.99
CA THR A 140 4.51 -7.62 -16.56
C THR A 140 6.04 -7.69 -16.40
N GLY A 141 6.74 -8.37 -17.33
CA GLY A 141 8.20 -8.52 -17.26
C GLY A 141 9.02 -7.32 -17.73
N ASP A 142 8.44 -6.40 -18.50
CA ASP A 142 9.19 -5.37 -19.24
C ASP A 142 9.90 -4.40 -18.29
N VAL A 143 9.19 -3.83 -17.31
CA VAL A 143 9.77 -2.91 -16.32
C VAL A 143 10.85 -3.58 -15.48
N TYR A 144 10.66 -4.85 -15.13
CA TYR A 144 11.60 -5.61 -14.29
C TYR A 144 12.86 -6.05 -15.05
N SER A 145 12.75 -6.29 -16.35
CA SER A 145 13.90 -6.56 -17.22
C SER A 145 14.65 -5.29 -17.63
N GLY A 146 14.01 -4.13 -17.48
CA GLY A 146 14.59 -2.83 -17.81
C GLY A 146 14.59 -2.49 -19.31
N VAL A 147 13.89 -3.27 -20.15
CA VAL A 147 13.87 -3.06 -21.61
C VAL A 147 13.21 -1.74 -22.04
N ASN A 148 12.29 -1.25 -21.23
CA ASN A 148 11.52 -0.02 -21.44
C ASN A 148 11.82 1.05 -20.39
N VAL A 149 13.00 0.98 -19.74
CA VAL A 149 13.35 1.81 -18.58
C VAL A 149 14.58 2.66 -18.90
N GLY A 150 14.47 3.98 -18.67
CA GLY A 150 15.59 4.92 -18.68
C GLY A 150 15.85 5.46 -17.28
N ILE A 151 17.12 5.57 -16.88
CA ILE A 151 17.50 6.15 -15.60
C ILE A 151 17.79 7.64 -15.76
N VAL A 152 17.13 8.49 -15.00
CA VAL A 152 17.31 9.94 -15.04
C VAL A 152 18.73 10.31 -14.63
N GLN A 153 19.40 11.09 -15.47
CA GLN A 153 20.65 11.78 -15.17
C GLN A 153 20.35 13.18 -14.65
N SER A 154 19.52 13.93 -15.37
CA SER A 154 19.15 15.30 -15.00
C SER A 154 17.81 15.71 -15.62
N VAL A 155 17.18 16.72 -15.02
CA VAL A 155 16.00 17.42 -15.55
C VAL A 155 16.35 18.88 -15.71
N GLY A 156 16.02 19.46 -16.85
CA GLY A 156 16.30 20.86 -17.17
C GLY A 156 15.22 21.49 -18.02
N GLY A 157 15.56 22.55 -18.73
CA GLY A 157 14.69 23.14 -19.76
C GLY A 157 14.57 22.22 -20.99
N PRO A 158 13.58 22.46 -21.88
CA PRO A 158 13.46 21.73 -23.12
C PRO A 158 14.68 21.95 -24.02
N ALA A 159 14.89 21.08 -25.00
CA ALA A 159 16.04 21.13 -25.92
C ALA A 159 16.10 22.45 -26.72
N ALA A 160 14.94 23.04 -27.02
CA ALA A 160 14.84 24.36 -27.63
C ALA A 160 13.63 25.13 -27.03
N PRO A 161 13.63 26.47 -27.04
CA PRO A 161 12.50 27.27 -26.58
C PRO A 161 11.20 26.88 -27.31
N GLY A 162 10.13 26.62 -26.54
CA GLY A 162 8.81 26.27 -27.06
C GLY A 162 8.63 24.80 -27.46
N THR A 163 9.65 23.95 -27.35
CA THR A 163 9.53 22.52 -27.72
C THR A 163 8.95 21.66 -26.60
N GLY A 164 8.88 22.17 -25.39
CA GLY A 164 8.32 21.49 -24.22
C GLY A 164 8.29 22.42 -23.00
N VAL A 165 7.87 21.87 -21.88
CA VAL A 165 7.92 22.57 -20.56
C VAL A 165 9.17 22.20 -19.77
N ALA A 166 9.76 21.05 -20.07
CA ALA A 166 11.00 20.55 -19.46
C ALA A 166 11.72 19.59 -20.42
N GLY A 167 12.99 19.30 -20.14
CA GLY A 167 13.77 18.27 -20.82
C GLY A 167 14.29 17.25 -19.82
N ILE A 168 14.24 15.97 -20.14
CA ILE A 168 14.85 14.90 -19.37
C ILE A 168 16.06 14.37 -20.09
N THR A 169 17.19 14.27 -19.39
CA THR A 169 18.39 13.57 -19.85
C THR A 169 18.52 12.26 -19.07
N LEU A 170 18.73 11.17 -19.78
CA LEU A 170 18.90 9.83 -19.25
C LEU A 170 20.38 9.44 -19.23
N LYS A 171 20.77 8.56 -18.30
CA LYS A 171 22.15 8.02 -18.22
C LYS A 171 22.53 7.15 -19.41
N SER A 172 21.54 6.53 -20.06
CA SER A 172 21.71 5.70 -21.26
C SER A 172 20.58 5.97 -22.24
N ALA A 173 20.86 5.83 -23.53
CA ALA A 173 19.83 5.93 -24.54
C ALA A 173 18.82 4.79 -24.42
N ILE A 174 17.54 5.11 -24.57
CA ILE A 174 16.44 4.15 -24.63
C ILE A 174 15.71 4.24 -25.96
N ARG A 175 15.01 3.19 -26.31
CA ARG A 175 14.11 3.15 -27.47
C ARG A 175 12.69 2.86 -26.94
N ILE A 176 11.70 3.50 -27.58
CA ILE A 176 10.29 3.20 -27.28
C ILE A 176 9.98 1.76 -27.74
N PRO A 177 9.19 0.98 -26.97
CA PRO A 177 8.69 -0.31 -27.43
C PRO A 177 7.95 -0.16 -28.77
N GLN A 178 8.19 -1.08 -29.70
CA GLN A 178 7.58 -1.06 -31.02
C GLN A 178 6.06 -1.13 -30.91
N GLY A 179 5.36 -0.28 -31.66
CA GLY A 179 3.91 -0.19 -31.68
C GLY A 179 3.29 0.54 -30.49
N TYR A 180 4.11 1.17 -29.63
CA TYR A 180 3.60 2.02 -28.56
C TYR A 180 3.44 3.46 -29.04
N ASP A 181 2.21 3.95 -29.09
CA ASP A 181 1.83 5.29 -29.57
C ASP A 181 1.28 6.22 -28.48
N GLY A 182 1.23 5.76 -27.23
CA GLY A 182 0.62 6.48 -26.10
C GLY A 182 1.27 7.82 -25.74
N ALA A 183 2.51 8.04 -26.15
CA ALA A 183 3.30 9.26 -25.88
C ALA A 183 3.37 9.61 -24.38
N ARG A 184 3.27 8.63 -23.50
CA ARG A 184 3.27 8.77 -22.03
C ARG A 184 4.48 8.10 -21.43
N PHE A 185 4.92 8.64 -20.32
CA PHE A 185 5.92 8.02 -19.47
C PHE A 185 5.47 8.09 -18.00
N VAL A 186 6.01 7.21 -17.20
CA VAL A 186 5.78 7.15 -15.75
C VAL A 186 7.13 7.27 -15.05
N VAL A 187 7.16 7.97 -13.93
CA VAL A 187 8.36 8.16 -13.11
C VAL A 187 8.29 7.25 -11.88
N VAL A 188 9.25 6.39 -11.73
CA VAL A 188 9.44 5.48 -10.59
C VAL A 188 10.53 6.06 -9.69
N PRO A 189 10.30 6.21 -8.36
CA PRO A 189 11.27 6.84 -7.47
C PRO A 189 12.54 6.01 -7.30
N ALA A 190 13.69 6.68 -7.20
CA ALA A 190 15.02 6.07 -7.15
C ALA A 190 15.23 5.08 -6.00
N ASN A 191 14.69 5.40 -4.83
CA ASN A 191 14.87 4.65 -3.59
C ASN A 191 13.83 3.55 -3.37
N GLU A 192 12.74 3.54 -4.14
CA GLU A 192 11.64 2.58 -4.06
C GLU A 192 11.22 2.16 -5.47
N LYS A 193 12.13 1.55 -6.24
CA LYS A 193 11.79 1.09 -7.59
C LYS A 193 10.87 -0.12 -7.62
N ILE A 194 10.95 -0.94 -6.57
CA ILE A 194 10.01 -2.03 -6.30
C ILE A 194 9.47 -1.89 -4.88
N VAL A 195 8.17 -2.09 -4.75
CA VAL A 195 7.48 -2.27 -3.47
C VAL A 195 6.93 -3.68 -3.41
N THR A 196 7.20 -4.35 -2.31
CA THR A 196 6.74 -5.72 -2.06
C THR A 196 5.91 -5.77 -0.79
N TYR A 197 4.71 -6.31 -0.87
CA TYR A 197 3.90 -6.67 0.28
C TYR A 197 4.02 -8.17 0.50
N ARG A 198 4.49 -8.56 1.68
CA ARG A 198 4.74 -9.96 2.00
C ARG A 198 4.18 -10.32 3.37
N CYS A 199 3.36 -11.37 3.40
CA CYS A 199 2.95 -12.02 4.63
C CYS A 199 3.95 -13.11 5.00
N ASP A 200 4.47 -13.05 6.20
CA ASP A 200 5.45 -13.99 6.72
C ASP A 200 4.91 -14.66 7.99
N GLY A 201 5.06 -15.99 8.09
CA GLY A 201 4.66 -16.75 9.26
C GLY A 201 3.17 -16.75 9.58
N ALA A 202 2.29 -16.52 8.57
CA ALA A 202 0.84 -16.54 8.78
C ALA A 202 0.38 -17.90 9.33
N GLY A 203 -0.34 -17.88 10.44
CA GLY A 203 -0.80 -19.06 11.16
C GLY A 203 -1.59 -18.69 12.40
N LEU A 204 -2.12 -19.68 13.11
CA LEU A 204 -2.92 -19.51 14.31
C LEU A 204 -2.38 -20.38 15.44
N VAL A 205 -2.03 -19.77 16.57
CA VAL A 205 -1.61 -20.47 17.80
C VAL A 205 -2.37 -19.85 18.97
N ASP A 206 -3.00 -20.68 19.79
CA ASP A 206 -3.79 -20.29 20.97
C ASP A 206 -4.79 -19.14 20.68
N GLY A 207 -5.46 -19.22 19.52
CA GLY A 207 -6.44 -18.22 19.10
C GLY A 207 -5.84 -16.88 18.66
N SER A 208 -4.51 -16.78 18.51
CA SER A 208 -3.81 -15.57 18.07
C SER A 208 -3.02 -15.85 16.78
N GLY A 209 -3.06 -14.90 15.85
CA GLY A 209 -2.28 -14.96 14.61
C GLY A 209 -0.78 -14.79 14.89
N THR A 210 0.03 -15.63 14.26
CA THR A 210 1.50 -15.64 14.42
C THR A 210 2.22 -14.81 13.36
N GLY A 211 1.56 -14.57 12.22
CA GLY A 211 2.17 -13.92 11.07
C GLY A 211 2.20 -12.40 11.15
N LYS A 212 2.96 -11.83 10.24
CA LYS A 212 3.11 -10.40 10.04
C LYS A 212 3.06 -10.05 8.56
N LEU A 213 2.45 -8.93 8.24
CA LEU A 213 2.46 -8.35 6.90
C LEU A 213 3.49 -7.22 6.86
N TYR A 214 4.45 -7.34 5.97
CA TYR A 214 5.52 -6.36 5.76
C TYR A 214 5.35 -5.63 4.42
N ARG A 215 5.83 -4.39 4.39
CA ARG A 215 6.11 -3.63 3.17
C ARG A 215 7.62 -3.50 3.04
N LEU A 216 8.15 -4.00 1.95
CA LEU A 216 9.57 -3.89 1.58
C LEU A 216 9.70 -2.93 0.41
N ALA A 217 10.74 -2.13 0.39
CA ALA A 217 11.08 -1.26 -0.72
C ALA A 217 12.52 -1.57 -1.17
N ASP A 218 12.74 -1.58 -2.49
CA ASP A 218 14.04 -1.83 -3.06
C ASP A 218 14.35 -0.82 -4.17
N ALA A 219 15.60 -0.39 -4.24
CA ALA A 219 16.09 0.54 -5.24
C ALA A 219 16.44 -0.14 -6.58
N SER A 220 16.39 -1.46 -6.65
CA SER A 220 16.63 -2.25 -7.87
C SER A 220 15.33 -2.77 -8.46
N LEU A 221 15.10 -2.49 -9.75
CA LEU A 221 13.97 -3.08 -10.51
C LEU A 221 14.06 -4.60 -10.66
N GLN A 222 15.24 -5.19 -10.46
CA GLN A 222 15.48 -6.63 -10.55
C GLN A 222 15.36 -7.36 -9.22
N ALA A 223 15.05 -6.65 -8.12
CA ALA A 223 14.88 -7.26 -6.82
C ALA A 223 13.74 -8.28 -6.82
N GLN A 224 13.94 -9.40 -6.12
CA GLN A 224 12.97 -10.48 -5.94
C GLN A 224 12.74 -10.69 -4.44
N ASN A 225 12.06 -9.72 -3.79
CA ASN A 225 11.88 -9.68 -2.34
C ASN A 225 10.96 -10.78 -1.80
N CYS A 226 10.23 -11.47 -2.69
CA CYS A 226 9.37 -12.60 -2.30
C CYS A 226 10.16 -13.83 -1.83
N SER A 227 11.39 -14.00 -2.28
CA SER A 227 12.25 -15.15 -1.97
C SER A 227 13.35 -14.86 -0.95
N THR A 228 13.53 -13.60 -0.56
CA THR A 228 14.58 -13.17 0.36
C THR A 228 14.14 -13.24 1.82
N VAL A 229 15.11 -13.23 2.74
CA VAL A 229 14.83 -13.06 4.18
C VAL A 229 14.29 -11.63 4.42
N ILE A 230 13.27 -11.50 5.28
CA ILE A 230 12.76 -10.19 5.68
C ILE A 230 13.89 -9.41 6.37
N PRO A 231 14.31 -8.24 5.85
CA PRO A 231 15.39 -7.48 6.44
C PRO A 231 15.00 -6.92 7.81
N ALA A 232 15.99 -6.80 8.69
CA ALA A 232 15.80 -6.14 9.98
C ALA A 232 15.39 -4.67 9.72
N GLY A 233 14.31 -4.22 10.35
CA GLY A 233 13.76 -2.88 10.13
C GLY A 233 12.77 -2.76 8.99
N ALA A 234 12.35 -3.86 8.36
CA ALA A 234 11.25 -3.86 7.39
C ALA A 234 9.99 -3.21 7.98
N ALA A 235 9.30 -2.40 7.18
CA ALA A 235 8.09 -1.70 7.63
C ALA A 235 6.96 -2.68 7.92
N LEU A 236 6.58 -2.80 9.18
CA LEU A 236 5.44 -3.62 9.61
C LEU A 236 4.14 -2.89 9.23
N VAL A 237 3.25 -3.58 8.51
CA VAL A 237 1.95 -3.08 8.08
C VAL A 237 0.83 -3.63 8.96
N ALA A 238 0.88 -4.91 9.28
CA ALA A 238 -0.03 -5.55 10.22
C ALA A 238 0.67 -6.71 10.94
N ASP A 239 0.28 -6.95 12.19
CA ASP A 239 0.66 -8.11 12.98
C ASP A 239 -0.55 -9.03 13.21
N LYS A 240 -0.35 -10.11 13.96
CA LYS A 240 -1.40 -11.08 14.29
C LYS A 240 -2.12 -11.67 13.06
N VAL A 241 -1.37 -11.83 11.96
CA VAL A 241 -1.91 -12.37 10.72
C VAL A 241 -2.09 -13.89 10.87
N SER A 242 -3.34 -14.34 10.80
CA SER A 242 -3.66 -15.78 10.77
C SER A 242 -3.80 -16.31 9.35
N GLN A 243 -4.30 -15.49 8.41
CA GLN A 243 -4.37 -15.82 6.98
C GLN A 243 -4.09 -14.59 6.13
N CYS A 244 -3.42 -14.79 4.99
CA CYS A 244 -3.13 -13.74 4.04
C CYS A 244 -3.05 -14.34 2.64
N THR A 245 -3.85 -13.80 1.72
CA THR A 245 -3.86 -14.28 0.33
C THR A 245 -4.03 -13.11 -0.62
N PHE A 246 -3.15 -13.03 -1.59
CA PHE A 246 -3.22 -12.11 -2.72
C PHE A 246 -3.59 -12.90 -3.97
N ILE A 247 -4.55 -12.40 -4.71
CA ILE A 247 -5.00 -12.97 -6.00
C ILE A 247 -4.93 -11.83 -7.02
N TYR A 248 -4.29 -12.05 -8.14
CA TYR A 248 -4.21 -11.08 -9.22
C TYR A 248 -4.58 -11.73 -10.55
N SER A 249 -5.48 -11.08 -11.26
CA SER A 249 -5.87 -11.42 -12.62
C SER A 249 -5.52 -10.23 -13.52
N PRO A 250 -4.51 -10.34 -14.38
CA PRO A 250 -4.00 -9.20 -15.16
C PRO A 250 -4.96 -8.70 -16.22
N ASN A 251 -5.82 -9.58 -16.73
CA ASN A 251 -6.72 -9.26 -17.85
C ASN A 251 -8.17 -9.50 -17.42
N GLN A 252 -8.86 -8.44 -17.04
CA GLN A 252 -10.26 -8.47 -16.68
C GLN A 252 -11.06 -7.53 -17.61
N GLY A 253 -12.16 -8.04 -18.17
CA GLY A 253 -13.03 -7.30 -19.05
C GLY A 253 -12.78 -7.52 -20.56
N ALA A 254 -13.65 -6.98 -21.41
CA ALA A 254 -13.65 -7.19 -22.84
C ALA A 254 -12.44 -6.55 -23.56
N THR A 255 -11.84 -5.50 -22.99
CA THR A 255 -10.73 -4.74 -23.58
C THR A 255 -9.37 -5.19 -23.09
N GLN A 256 -9.29 -6.01 -22.03
CA GLN A 256 -8.04 -6.43 -21.38
C GLN A 256 -7.20 -5.25 -20.85
N GLU A 257 -7.79 -4.08 -20.68
CA GLU A 257 -7.11 -2.84 -20.26
C GLU A 257 -7.03 -2.71 -18.73
N SER A 258 -7.70 -3.58 -17.99
CA SER A 258 -7.68 -3.55 -16.53
C SER A 258 -7.38 -4.91 -15.92
N GLY A 259 -6.55 -4.91 -14.89
CA GLY A 259 -6.38 -6.04 -14.01
C GLY A 259 -7.29 -5.94 -12.79
N PHE A 260 -7.43 -7.05 -12.07
CA PHE A 260 -8.15 -7.10 -10.80
C PHE A 260 -7.29 -7.78 -9.74
N VAL A 261 -7.08 -7.09 -8.62
CA VAL A 261 -6.42 -7.65 -7.45
C VAL A 261 -7.43 -7.84 -6.34
N GLN A 262 -7.39 -9.01 -5.71
CA GLN A 262 -8.14 -9.32 -4.50
C GLN A 262 -7.17 -9.58 -3.36
N LEU A 263 -7.37 -8.89 -2.26
CA LEU A 263 -6.57 -8.95 -1.04
C LEU A 263 -7.43 -9.55 0.06
N GLN A 264 -7.00 -10.66 0.62
CA GLN A 264 -7.66 -11.33 1.75
C GLN A 264 -6.72 -11.34 2.94
N LEU A 265 -7.14 -10.75 4.04
CA LEU A 265 -6.37 -10.66 5.28
C LEU A 265 -7.24 -11.04 6.46
N THR A 266 -6.81 -12.01 7.25
CA THR A 266 -7.45 -12.35 8.53
C THR A 266 -6.48 -12.07 9.66
N LEU A 267 -6.89 -11.22 10.59
CA LEU A 267 -6.19 -10.95 11.83
C LEU A 267 -6.90 -11.67 12.98
N SER A 268 -6.13 -12.29 13.86
CA SER A 268 -6.68 -13.05 15.01
C SER A 268 -5.94 -12.72 16.29
N ASP A 269 -6.67 -12.52 17.40
CA ASP A 269 -6.09 -12.29 18.72
C ASP A 269 -7.01 -12.84 19.80
N LYS A 270 -6.45 -13.67 20.69
CA LYS A 270 -7.15 -14.23 21.87
C LYS A 270 -8.51 -14.86 21.55
N GLY A 271 -8.62 -15.57 20.45
CA GLY A 271 -9.84 -16.25 20.00
C GLY A 271 -10.77 -15.40 19.13
N GLU A 272 -10.58 -14.09 19.04
CA GLU A 272 -11.30 -13.24 18.09
C GLU A 272 -10.58 -13.21 16.74
N SER A 273 -11.35 -13.34 15.65
CA SER A 273 -10.83 -13.32 14.28
C SER A 273 -11.63 -12.38 13.40
N VAL A 274 -10.93 -11.55 12.63
CA VAL A 274 -11.54 -10.59 11.71
C VAL A 274 -11.00 -10.85 10.30
N PRO A 275 -11.79 -11.50 9.44
CA PRO A 275 -11.48 -11.62 8.02
C PRO A 275 -11.92 -10.35 7.29
N LEU A 276 -11.05 -9.78 6.47
CA LEU A 276 -11.36 -8.70 5.54
C LEU A 276 -10.90 -9.07 4.13
N THR A 277 -11.76 -8.77 3.16
CA THR A 277 -11.46 -8.93 1.74
C THR A 277 -11.74 -7.64 1.01
N VAL A 278 -10.77 -7.16 0.25
CA VAL A 278 -10.91 -5.97 -0.58
C VAL A 278 -10.44 -6.28 -1.99
N GLY A 279 -11.21 -5.83 -2.98
CA GLY A 279 -10.86 -5.88 -4.39
C GLY A 279 -10.50 -4.50 -4.93
N ALA A 280 -9.58 -4.43 -5.87
CA ALA A 280 -9.24 -3.22 -6.58
C ALA A 280 -8.99 -3.51 -8.06
N HIS A 281 -9.49 -2.64 -8.92
CA HIS A 281 -9.07 -2.60 -10.32
C HIS A 281 -7.72 -1.90 -10.43
N VAL A 282 -6.90 -2.42 -11.34
CA VAL A 282 -5.58 -1.91 -11.70
C VAL A 282 -5.66 -1.46 -13.15
N ASP A 283 -5.25 -0.24 -13.42
CA ASP A 283 -5.12 0.26 -14.78
C ASP A 283 -3.88 -0.37 -15.44
N ASN A 284 -4.09 -1.07 -16.53
CA ASN A 284 -3.04 -1.75 -17.29
C ASN A 284 -2.81 -1.10 -18.67
N VAL A 285 -3.39 0.07 -18.92
CA VAL A 285 -3.11 0.87 -20.12
C VAL A 285 -1.78 1.59 -19.93
N PRO A 286 -0.74 1.23 -20.71
CA PRO A 286 0.60 1.80 -20.56
C PRO A 286 0.70 3.27 -21.03
#